data_9abc7fb96790d8c0ecce3b16c5edd81c
#
_entry.id   9abc7fb96790d8c0ecce3b16c5edd81c
#
_cell.length_a   1.000
_cell.length_b   1.000
_cell.length_c   1.000
_cell.angle_alpha   90.00
_cell.angle_beta   90.00
_cell.angle_gamma   90.00
#
_symmetry.space_group_name_H-M   'P 1'
#
loop_
_entity.id
_entity.type
_entity.pdbx_description
1 polymer ?
#
loop_
_entity_poly.entity_id
_entity_poly.type
_entity_poly.pdbx_seq_one_letter_code
_entity_poly.pdbx_strand_id
1 'polypeptide(L)'
;VHKTLQAKNFDELADSPFFASPNLQHHSFVWQEATIHFWFQGAKWPQMERLEEDTRLYLDAQVKIFGDLPLKDYHFLYLLLPNTFRHGVEHADSTVIAMGPASLAKEEDFYNDFLAISSHELFHLWNIKRIRPKEMWPYDFTKENYSQLGYIYEGITTYYGDLMLMRAGVWSFEQYARSLASDLDRHYNNSGRNNYSVAASSFDTWLDGYTPGVKGRKVSIYIEGLIAALVADVALLENSSGLLRLDQVMRKMYQSSYLDGKGYDEALYKDILQGMSAWQVDVYFKDLIHGKGNWDAYLLPALEKLGLALFQTTDGEGIVRCSIVKLAQSTPEQIRLFDYWAKCH
;
A
#
# COMPACT_ATOMS: atom_id res chain seq x y z
N VAL A 1 7.17 5.65 39.89
CA VAL A 1 8.06 6.33 38.95
C VAL A 1 7.19 7.15 38.02
N HIS A 2 7.31 8.47 38.03
CA HIS A 2 6.67 9.34 37.08
C HIS A 2 7.50 9.35 35.79
N LYS A 3 6.85 9.12 34.64
CA LYS A 3 7.46 9.30 33.32
C LYS A 3 6.81 10.52 32.67
N THR A 4 7.63 11.39 32.09
CA THR A 4 7.18 12.54 31.31
C THR A 4 7.40 12.21 29.85
N LEU A 5 6.34 12.36 29.03
CA LEU A 5 6.44 12.33 27.58
C LEU A 5 6.56 13.77 27.08
N GLN A 6 7.33 13.99 26.03
CA GLN A 6 7.58 15.30 25.46
C GLN A 6 7.48 15.20 23.94
N ALA A 7 6.85 16.19 23.32
CA ALA A 7 6.78 16.37 21.86
C ALA A 7 7.20 17.80 21.50
N LYS A 8 7.74 18.01 20.30
CA LYS A 8 8.18 19.34 19.83
C LYS A 8 7.01 20.28 19.54
N ASN A 9 5.88 19.71 19.12
CA ASN A 9 4.66 20.41 18.75
C ASN A 9 3.44 19.49 18.88
N PHE A 10 2.26 20.01 18.57
CA PHE A 10 1.01 19.26 18.66
C PHE A 10 0.89 18.17 17.59
N ASP A 11 1.44 18.38 16.38
CA ASP A 11 1.44 17.40 15.30
C ASP A 11 2.21 16.13 15.73
N GLU A 12 3.42 16.29 16.27
CA GLU A 12 4.20 15.17 16.82
C GLU A 12 3.50 14.51 18.02
N LEU A 13 2.87 15.28 18.90
CA LEU A 13 2.14 14.74 20.05
C LEU A 13 0.95 13.88 19.61
N ALA A 14 0.17 14.35 18.65
CA ALA A 14 -1.01 13.66 18.14
C ALA A 14 -0.65 12.41 17.33
N ASP A 15 0.53 12.41 16.69
CA ASP A 15 1.02 11.32 15.84
C ASP A 15 1.92 10.31 16.60
N SER A 16 2.04 10.43 17.93
CA SER A 16 2.93 9.58 18.75
C SER A 16 2.14 8.59 19.62
N PRO A 17 1.82 7.39 19.11
CA PRO A 17 1.18 6.36 19.90
C PRO A 17 2.14 5.81 20.95
N PHE A 18 1.62 5.26 22.04
CA PHE A 18 2.45 4.56 23.03
C PHE A 18 1.76 3.33 23.61
N PHE A 19 2.56 2.30 23.92
CA PHE A 19 2.13 1.16 24.69
C PHE A 19 2.67 1.24 26.12
N ALA A 20 1.81 0.93 27.10
CA ALA A 20 2.19 0.85 28.50
C ALA A 20 1.65 -0.45 29.10
N SER A 21 2.51 -1.46 29.21
CA SER A 21 2.14 -2.77 29.72
C SER A 21 3.34 -3.42 30.43
N PRO A 22 3.12 -4.20 31.51
CA PRO A 22 4.19 -4.97 32.15
C PRO A 22 4.63 -6.19 31.32
N ASN A 23 3.89 -6.57 30.27
CA ASN A 23 4.07 -7.81 29.51
C ASN A 23 4.38 -7.56 28.04
N LEU A 24 5.08 -6.46 27.71
CA LEU A 24 5.54 -6.22 26.35
C LEU A 24 6.68 -7.18 26.00
N GLN A 25 6.55 -7.87 24.86
CA GLN A 25 7.68 -8.49 24.20
C GLN A 25 8.33 -7.44 23.29
N HIS A 26 9.64 -7.29 23.41
CA HIS A 26 10.43 -6.39 22.58
C HIS A 26 11.52 -7.16 21.87
N HIS A 27 11.72 -6.86 20.60
CA HIS A 27 12.87 -7.26 19.81
C HIS A 27 13.30 -6.08 18.94
N SER A 28 14.58 -6.00 18.63
CA SER A 28 15.10 -4.96 17.74
C SER A 28 16.32 -5.46 16.98
N PHE A 29 16.52 -4.88 15.81
CA PHE A 29 17.71 -5.12 15.01
C PHE A 29 18.19 -3.82 14.37
N VAL A 30 19.49 -3.77 14.11
CA VAL A 30 20.10 -2.65 13.38
C VAL A 30 20.02 -2.92 11.88
N TRP A 31 19.55 -1.93 11.13
CA TRP A 31 19.56 -1.89 9.67
C TRP A 31 20.27 -0.61 9.23
N GLN A 32 21.47 -0.73 8.62
CA GLN A 32 22.36 0.39 8.32
C GLN A 32 22.59 1.26 9.56
N GLU A 33 22.18 2.55 9.56
CA GLU A 33 22.31 3.49 10.67
C GLU A 33 21.02 3.60 11.53
N ALA A 34 19.98 2.82 11.19
CA ALA A 34 18.69 2.83 11.90
C ALA A 34 18.49 1.58 12.75
N THR A 35 17.67 1.68 13.78
CA THR A 35 17.19 0.57 14.59
C THR A 35 15.71 0.34 14.32
N ILE A 36 15.36 -0.88 13.99
CA ILE A 36 13.96 -1.31 13.80
C ILE A 36 13.52 -2.07 15.04
N HIS A 37 12.39 -1.67 15.61
CA HIS A 37 11.86 -2.23 16.85
C HIS A 37 10.53 -2.93 16.61
N PHE A 38 10.39 -4.11 17.19
CA PHE A 38 9.12 -4.85 17.28
C PHE A 38 8.65 -4.86 18.72
N TRP A 39 7.43 -4.41 18.95
CA TRP A 39 6.78 -4.42 20.26
C TRP A 39 5.48 -5.19 20.17
N PHE A 40 5.34 -6.25 20.98
CA PHE A 40 4.13 -7.06 21.00
C PHE A 40 3.43 -6.94 22.33
N GLN A 41 2.13 -6.66 22.26
CA GLN A 41 1.19 -6.67 23.36
C GLN A 41 0.11 -7.72 23.09
N GLY A 42 -0.33 -8.45 24.13
CA GLY A 42 -1.41 -9.45 24.08
C GLY A 42 -0.89 -10.88 24.04
N ALA A 43 -0.09 -11.25 23.04
CA ALA A 43 0.55 -12.56 22.96
C ALA A 43 2.02 -12.44 22.59
N LYS A 44 2.80 -13.52 22.83
CA LYS A 44 4.18 -13.59 22.35
C LYS A 44 4.20 -13.98 20.87
N TRP A 45 5.00 -13.28 20.10
CA TRP A 45 5.25 -13.65 18.71
C TRP A 45 6.13 -14.91 18.64
N PRO A 46 5.72 -15.96 17.88
CA PRO A 46 6.39 -17.26 17.94
C PRO A 46 7.64 -17.39 17.06
N GLN A 47 7.79 -16.58 16.02
CA GLN A 47 8.80 -16.71 14.95
C GLN A 47 9.58 -15.41 14.75
N MET A 48 10.27 -14.95 15.81
CA MET A 48 10.90 -13.62 15.81
C MET A 48 12.05 -13.50 14.79
N GLU A 49 12.88 -14.54 14.68
CA GLU A 49 14.01 -14.56 13.74
C GLU A 49 13.51 -14.48 12.29
N ARG A 50 12.48 -15.24 11.94
CA ARG A 50 11.86 -15.18 10.60
C ARG A 50 11.29 -13.81 10.33
N LEU A 51 10.60 -13.19 11.30
CA LEU A 51 10.05 -11.86 11.14
C LEU A 51 11.14 -10.82 10.89
N GLU A 52 12.26 -10.90 11.61
CA GLU A 52 13.40 -10.01 11.38
C GLU A 52 13.98 -10.19 9.98
N GLU A 53 14.24 -11.44 9.54
CA GLU A 53 14.78 -11.74 8.22
C GLU A 53 13.88 -11.21 7.10
N ASP A 54 12.59 -11.50 7.16
CA ASP A 54 11.61 -11.05 6.16
C ASP A 54 11.48 -9.52 6.15
N THR A 55 11.50 -8.89 7.35
CA THR A 55 11.42 -7.42 7.44
C THR A 55 12.64 -6.75 6.83
N ARG A 56 13.85 -7.28 7.05
CA ARG A 56 15.07 -6.76 6.40
C ARG A 56 14.94 -6.74 4.89
N LEU A 57 14.38 -7.81 4.31
CA LEU A 57 14.25 -7.97 2.87
C LEU A 57 13.27 -6.95 2.27
N TYR A 58 12.05 -6.83 2.81
CA TYR A 58 11.09 -5.88 2.24
C TYR A 58 11.41 -4.43 2.59
N LEU A 59 12.06 -4.15 3.72
CA LEU A 59 12.60 -2.82 4.03
C LEU A 59 13.65 -2.40 2.99
N ASP A 60 14.62 -3.28 2.66
CA ASP A 60 15.59 -3.03 1.61
C ASP A 60 14.92 -2.71 0.26
N ALA A 61 13.86 -3.47 -0.07
CA ALA A 61 13.12 -3.27 -1.31
C ALA A 61 12.40 -1.92 -1.35
N GLN A 62 11.78 -1.51 -0.25
CA GLN A 62 11.08 -0.21 -0.15
C GLN A 62 12.06 0.97 -0.15
N VAL A 63 13.16 0.87 0.61
CA VAL A 63 14.20 1.93 0.65
C VAL A 63 14.81 2.15 -0.73
N LYS A 64 14.99 1.14 -1.56
CA LYS A 64 15.49 1.31 -2.93
C LYS A 64 14.61 2.23 -3.78
N ILE A 65 13.31 2.31 -3.51
CA ILE A 65 12.42 3.25 -4.22
C ILE A 65 12.80 4.70 -3.89
N PHE A 66 12.98 5.03 -2.61
CA PHE A 66 13.11 6.41 -2.13
C PHE A 66 14.57 6.86 -2.01
N GLY A 67 15.48 5.93 -1.77
CA GLY A 67 16.92 6.16 -1.68
C GLY A 67 17.45 6.27 -0.25
N ASP A 68 16.57 6.49 0.73
CA ASP A 68 16.94 6.60 2.13
C ASP A 68 15.85 6.10 3.09
N LEU A 69 16.24 5.81 4.33
CA LEU A 69 15.33 5.65 5.46
C LEU A 69 15.46 6.93 6.32
N PRO A 70 14.50 7.85 6.29
CA PRO A 70 14.65 9.19 6.82
C PRO A 70 14.46 9.29 8.35
N LEU A 71 14.96 8.30 9.09
CA LEU A 71 14.88 8.21 10.56
C LEU A 71 15.97 7.29 11.12
N LYS A 72 16.16 7.36 12.45
CA LYS A 72 17.13 6.51 13.19
C LYS A 72 16.48 5.34 13.92
N ASP A 73 15.22 5.47 14.27
CA ASP A 73 14.45 4.45 14.95
C ASP A 73 13.07 4.33 14.29
N TYR A 74 12.62 3.12 14.01
CA TYR A 74 11.26 2.83 13.55
C TYR A 74 10.63 1.75 14.43
N HIS A 75 9.39 1.97 14.85
CA HIS A 75 8.70 1.12 15.81
C HIS A 75 7.45 0.48 15.20
N PHE A 76 7.44 -0.84 15.10
CA PHE A 76 6.22 -1.61 14.90
C PHE A 76 5.59 -1.93 16.26
N LEU A 77 4.38 -1.42 16.51
CA LEU A 77 3.62 -1.62 17.72
C LEU A 77 2.46 -2.61 17.42
N TYR A 78 2.66 -3.87 17.76
CA TYR A 78 1.69 -4.93 17.48
C TYR A 78 0.80 -5.22 18.69
N LEU A 79 -0.52 -5.14 18.46
CA LEU A 79 -1.55 -5.58 19.41
C LEU A 79 -2.15 -6.88 18.90
N LEU A 80 -1.77 -8.01 19.52
CA LEU A 80 -2.27 -9.33 19.17
C LEU A 80 -3.55 -9.64 19.98
N LEU A 81 -4.68 -9.66 19.27
CA LEU A 81 -6.01 -9.81 19.85
C LEU A 81 -6.46 -11.27 19.92
N PRO A 82 -7.35 -11.65 20.85
CA PRO A 82 -7.88 -13.00 20.93
C PRO A 82 -8.95 -13.32 19.87
N ASN A 83 -9.54 -12.30 19.24
CA ASN A 83 -10.61 -12.41 18.24
C ASN A 83 -10.11 -11.98 16.86
N THR A 84 -10.86 -12.33 15.82
CA THR A 84 -10.59 -11.89 14.44
C THR A 84 -10.63 -10.37 14.37
N PHE A 85 -9.52 -9.79 13.96
CA PHE A 85 -9.35 -8.35 13.75
C PHE A 85 -8.15 -8.10 12.83
N ARG A 86 -8.19 -7.03 12.03
CA ARG A 86 -7.07 -6.58 11.20
C ARG A 86 -7.19 -5.08 10.96
N HIS A 87 -6.25 -4.30 11.46
CA HIS A 87 -6.20 -2.87 11.27
C HIS A 87 -4.79 -2.36 11.51
N GLY A 88 -4.31 -1.44 10.68
CA GLY A 88 -3.06 -0.71 10.82
C GLY A 88 -3.33 0.78 10.86
N VAL A 89 -2.44 1.53 11.50
CA VAL A 89 -2.42 3.00 11.49
C VAL A 89 -0.97 3.45 11.45
N GLU A 90 -0.65 4.20 10.43
CA GLU A 90 0.67 4.73 10.16
C GLU A 90 0.97 5.99 10.98
N HIS A 91 2.22 6.15 11.39
CA HIS A 91 2.77 7.31 12.09
C HIS A 91 4.13 7.73 11.51
N ALA A 92 4.64 8.90 11.89
CA ALA A 92 5.86 9.47 11.29
C ALA A 92 7.11 8.58 11.45
N ASP A 93 7.21 7.85 12.56
CA ASP A 93 8.35 6.97 12.92
C ASP A 93 7.90 5.63 13.52
N SER A 94 6.63 5.31 13.38
CA SER A 94 6.05 4.08 13.93
C SER A 94 4.78 3.67 13.17
N THR A 95 4.30 2.47 13.48
CA THR A 95 2.95 2.02 13.11
C THR A 95 2.33 1.24 14.26
N VAL A 96 1.00 1.34 14.41
CA VAL A 96 0.22 0.50 15.31
C VAL A 96 -0.56 -0.51 14.48
N ILE A 97 -0.32 -1.79 14.68
CA ILE A 97 -1.02 -2.87 13.98
C ILE A 97 -1.76 -3.74 15.00
N ALA A 98 -3.09 -3.77 14.92
CA ALA A 98 -3.93 -4.65 15.71
C ALA A 98 -4.40 -5.83 14.84
N MET A 99 -4.10 -7.06 15.27
CA MET A 99 -4.38 -8.26 14.48
C MET A 99 -4.75 -9.46 15.37
N GLY A 100 -5.62 -10.34 14.87
CA GLY A 100 -6.06 -11.52 15.57
C GLY A 100 -6.87 -12.49 14.69
N PRO A 101 -7.14 -13.69 15.19
CA PRO A 101 -6.85 -14.16 16.57
C PRO A 101 -5.39 -14.59 16.75
N ALA A 102 -4.79 -14.21 17.85
CA ALA A 102 -3.40 -14.51 18.20
C ALA A 102 -3.07 -16.01 18.22
N SER A 103 -4.07 -16.88 18.38
CA SER A 103 -3.93 -18.34 18.34
C SER A 103 -3.45 -18.84 16.96
N LEU A 104 -3.67 -18.08 15.88
CA LEU A 104 -3.25 -18.41 14.52
C LEU A 104 -1.84 -17.88 14.17
N ALA A 105 -1.11 -17.28 15.11
CA ALA A 105 0.19 -16.66 14.83
C ALA A 105 1.29 -17.63 14.33
N LYS A 106 1.02 -18.95 14.35
CA LYS A 106 1.89 -19.98 13.78
C LYS A 106 1.45 -20.46 12.38
N GLU A 107 0.25 -20.11 11.97
CA GLU A 107 -0.31 -20.49 10.68
C GLU A 107 0.27 -19.62 9.57
N GLU A 108 0.61 -20.23 8.43
CA GLU A 108 1.26 -19.54 7.33
C GLU A 108 0.37 -18.44 6.72
N ASP A 109 -0.94 -18.68 6.59
CA ASP A 109 -1.87 -17.67 6.06
C ASP A 109 -1.96 -16.45 6.98
N PHE A 110 -1.99 -16.66 8.30
CA PHE A 110 -1.95 -15.56 9.26
C PHE A 110 -0.63 -14.78 9.16
N TYR A 111 0.49 -15.48 8.99
CA TYR A 111 1.79 -14.85 8.83
C TYR A 111 1.87 -14.03 7.54
N ASN A 112 1.34 -14.54 6.44
CA ASN A 112 1.27 -13.80 5.17
C ASN A 112 0.43 -12.53 5.32
N ASP A 113 -0.75 -12.59 5.95
CA ASP A 113 -1.57 -11.43 6.25
C ASP A 113 -0.87 -10.42 7.17
N PHE A 114 -0.10 -10.94 8.14
CA PHE A 114 0.69 -10.12 9.05
C PHE A 114 1.82 -9.38 8.32
N LEU A 115 2.50 -10.04 7.39
CA LEU A 115 3.52 -9.40 6.55
C LEU A 115 2.91 -8.38 5.60
N ALA A 116 1.76 -8.70 4.98
CA ALA A 116 1.07 -7.78 4.07
C ALA A 116 0.75 -6.44 4.75
N ILE A 117 0.11 -6.48 5.93
CA ILE A 117 -0.20 -5.25 6.66
C ILE A 117 1.08 -4.56 7.16
N SER A 118 2.09 -5.30 7.63
CA SER A 118 3.35 -4.70 8.10
C SER A 118 4.12 -4.00 6.98
N SER A 119 4.15 -4.58 5.78
CA SER A 119 4.76 -3.97 4.60
C SER A 119 4.00 -2.75 4.10
N HIS A 120 2.67 -2.79 4.12
CA HIS A 120 1.80 -1.65 3.80
C HIS A 120 2.05 -0.47 4.76
N GLU A 121 2.00 -0.72 6.06
CA GLU A 121 2.21 0.32 7.07
C GLU A 121 3.63 0.89 7.04
N LEU A 122 4.65 0.08 6.74
CA LEU A 122 6.00 0.58 6.56
C LEU A 122 6.10 1.51 5.33
N PHE A 123 5.42 1.20 4.23
CA PHE A 123 5.43 2.04 3.04
C PHE A 123 4.86 3.43 3.30
N HIS A 124 3.90 3.55 4.22
CA HIS A 124 3.37 4.81 4.68
C HIS A 124 4.41 5.74 5.33
N LEU A 125 5.56 5.21 5.78
CA LEU A 125 6.68 6.04 6.23
C LEU A 125 7.02 7.12 5.20
N TRP A 126 6.92 6.79 3.91
CA TRP A 126 7.12 7.74 2.81
C TRP A 126 5.78 8.25 2.28
N ASN A 127 4.88 7.37 1.88
CA ASN A 127 3.58 7.67 1.27
C ASN A 127 2.45 7.54 2.29
N ILE A 128 2.29 8.51 2.99
CA ILE A 128 1.65 9.73 3.33
C ILE A 128 2.41 10.54 4.40
N LYS A 129 3.25 9.89 5.21
CA LYS A 129 3.88 10.65 6.32
C LYS A 129 4.87 11.70 5.80
N ARG A 130 5.44 11.48 4.62
CA ARG A 130 6.38 12.41 3.96
C ARG A 130 5.87 12.92 2.61
N ILE A 131 5.37 12.06 1.74
CA ILE A 131 4.66 12.44 0.52
C ILE A 131 3.19 12.70 0.91
N ARG A 132 2.88 13.93 1.37
CA ARG A 132 1.58 14.29 1.93
C ARG A 132 0.83 15.25 1.00
N PRO A 133 -0.50 15.07 0.81
CA PRO A 133 -1.31 16.05 0.08
C PRO A 133 -1.20 17.46 0.68
N LYS A 134 -1.21 18.47 -0.17
CA LYS A 134 -1.14 19.89 0.26
C LYS A 134 -2.24 20.27 1.24
N GLU A 135 -3.45 19.77 1.04
CA GLU A 135 -4.60 20.01 1.90
C GLU A 135 -4.48 19.35 3.29
N MET A 136 -3.52 18.44 3.44
CA MET A 136 -3.16 17.77 4.70
C MET A 136 -1.80 18.27 5.24
N TRP A 137 -1.22 19.32 4.70
CA TRP A 137 0.10 19.82 5.07
C TRP A 137 0.10 21.32 5.45
N PRO A 138 0.16 21.67 6.73
CA PRO A 138 0.04 20.81 7.91
C PRO A 138 -1.37 20.28 8.10
N TYR A 139 -1.57 19.27 8.97
CA TYR A 139 -2.90 18.87 9.39
C TYR A 139 -3.60 19.99 10.18
N ASP A 140 -4.88 20.22 9.87
CA ASP A 140 -5.74 21.03 10.70
C ASP A 140 -6.52 20.11 11.66
N PHE A 141 -6.04 19.97 12.90
CA PHE A 141 -6.64 19.10 13.91
C PHE A 141 -8.00 19.59 14.46
N THR A 142 -8.50 20.73 13.97
CA THR A 142 -9.80 21.28 14.40
C THR A 142 -10.96 20.82 13.53
N LYS A 143 -10.70 20.16 12.41
CA LYS A 143 -11.69 19.68 11.44
C LYS A 143 -11.16 18.50 10.62
N GLU A 144 -12.05 17.93 9.81
CA GLU A 144 -11.69 16.91 8.81
C GLU A 144 -10.79 17.52 7.72
N ASN A 145 -9.75 16.79 7.35
CA ASN A 145 -8.83 17.18 6.26
C ASN A 145 -9.19 16.40 5.00
N TYR A 146 -10.11 16.94 4.21
CA TYR A 146 -10.60 16.30 2.99
C TYR A 146 -9.54 16.29 1.89
N SER A 147 -9.41 15.18 1.18
CA SER A 147 -8.56 15.04 0.00
C SER A 147 -9.18 14.10 -1.03
N GLN A 148 -9.01 14.40 -2.32
CA GLN A 148 -9.37 13.50 -3.41
C GLN A 148 -8.24 12.51 -3.75
N LEU A 149 -7.12 12.53 -3.02
CA LEU A 149 -5.89 11.83 -3.36
C LEU A 149 -5.71 10.50 -2.62
N GLY A 150 -6.77 9.96 -2.01
CA GLY A 150 -6.74 8.67 -1.30
C GLY A 150 -6.23 7.52 -2.16
N TYR A 151 -6.52 7.54 -3.46
CA TYR A 151 -6.03 6.56 -4.41
C TYR A 151 -4.49 6.61 -4.57
N ILE A 152 -3.83 7.71 -4.21
CA ILE A 152 -2.37 7.84 -4.18
C ILE A 152 -1.85 7.35 -2.84
N TYR A 153 -2.29 7.95 -1.72
CA TYR A 153 -1.67 7.64 -0.43
C TYR A 153 -2.10 6.28 0.14
N GLU A 154 -3.29 5.77 -0.21
CA GLU A 154 -3.70 4.41 0.17
C GLU A 154 -3.55 3.40 -0.98
N GLY A 155 -3.99 3.80 -2.18
CA GLY A 155 -4.00 2.89 -3.31
C GLY A 155 -2.60 2.48 -3.76
N ILE A 156 -1.67 3.43 -3.92
CA ILE A 156 -0.28 3.12 -4.25
C ILE A 156 0.40 2.37 -3.10
N THR A 157 0.09 2.70 -1.84
CA THR A 157 0.62 1.97 -0.68
C THR A 157 0.13 0.52 -0.66
N THR A 158 -1.16 0.28 -0.95
CA THR A 158 -1.72 -1.08 -1.07
C THR A 158 -1.03 -1.86 -2.19
N TYR A 159 -0.82 -1.21 -3.34
CA TYR A 159 -0.09 -1.82 -4.46
C TYR A 159 1.34 -2.23 -4.07
N TYR A 160 2.08 -1.32 -3.44
CA TYR A 160 3.47 -1.59 -3.08
C TYR A 160 3.60 -2.50 -1.86
N GLY A 161 2.69 -2.48 -0.91
CA GLY A 161 2.74 -3.31 0.28
C GLY A 161 3.02 -4.77 -0.08
N ASP A 162 2.17 -5.35 -0.93
CA ASP A 162 2.29 -6.74 -1.36
C ASP A 162 3.37 -6.95 -2.44
N LEU A 163 3.47 -6.01 -3.39
CA LEU A 163 4.47 -6.10 -4.45
C LEU A 163 5.90 -6.11 -3.90
N MET A 164 6.18 -5.36 -2.84
CA MET A 164 7.50 -5.34 -2.21
C MET A 164 7.85 -6.66 -1.52
N LEU A 165 6.87 -7.35 -0.95
CA LEU A 165 7.09 -8.70 -0.42
C LEU A 165 7.50 -9.68 -1.52
N MET A 166 6.86 -9.61 -2.69
CA MET A 166 7.24 -10.43 -3.84
C MET A 166 8.60 -10.00 -4.42
N ARG A 167 8.83 -8.70 -4.62
CA ARG A 167 10.09 -8.18 -5.15
C ARG A 167 11.29 -8.48 -4.25
N ALA A 168 11.06 -8.53 -2.94
CA ALA A 168 12.06 -8.88 -1.94
C ALA A 168 12.34 -10.40 -1.85
N GLY A 169 11.53 -11.23 -2.50
CA GLY A 169 11.61 -12.69 -2.42
C GLY A 169 11.05 -13.28 -1.12
N VAL A 170 10.36 -12.48 -0.31
CA VAL A 170 9.63 -12.92 0.89
C VAL A 170 8.39 -13.72 0.48
N TRP A 171 7.69 -13.25 -0.55
CA TRP A 171 6.58 -13.97 -1.18
C TRP A 171 6.98 -14.54 -2.54
N SER A 172 6.43 -15.71 -2.84
CA SER A 172 6.42 -16.23 -4.22
C SER A 172 5.41 -15.44 -5.07
N PHE A 173 5.50 -15.59 -6.39
CA PHE A 173 4.48 -15.02 -7.28
C PHE A 173 3.09 -15.57 -6.96
N GLU A 174 2.95 -16.84 -6.60
CA GLU A 174 1.68 -17.47 -6.27
C GLU A 174 1.04 -16.87 -5.01
N GLN A 175 1.84 -16.47 -4.01
CA GLN A 175 1.34 -15.76 -2.82
C GLN A 175 0.85 -14.36 -3.19
N TYR A 176 1.64 -13.60 -3.96
CA TYR A 176 1.22 -12.30 -4.48
C TYR A 176 -0.03 -12.40 -5.36
N ALA A 177 -0.09 -13.36 -6.28
CA ALA A 177 -1.24 -13.56 -7.16
C ALA A 177 -2.53 -13.89 -6.40
N ARG A 178 -2.44 -14.65 -5.29
CA ARG A 178 -3.58 -14.91 -4.40
C ARG A 178 -4.06 -13.62 -3.70
N SER A 179 -3.14 -12.82 -3.20
CA SER A 179 -3.49 -11.53 -2.56
C SER A 179 -4.15 -10.58 -3.55
N LEU A 180 -3.55 -10.38 -4.72
CA LEU A 180 -4.13 -9.55 -5.78
C LEU A 180 -5.50 -10.09 -6.25
N ALA A 181 -5.67 -11.40 -6.37
CA ALA A 181 -6.97 -12.00 -6.72
C ALA A 181 -8.04 -11.72 -5.66
N SER A 182 -7.69 -11.78 -4.37
CA SER A 182 -8.59 -11.41 -3.26
C SER A 182 -9.02 -9.94 -3.33
N ASP A 183 -8.12 -9.05 -3.69
CA ASP A 183 -8.44 -7.62 -3.89
C ASP A 183 -9.34 -7.42 -5.12
N LEU A 184 -9.10 -8.16 -6.20
CA LEU A 184 -9.99 -8.15 -7.37
C LEU A 184 -11.37 -8.75 -7.07
N ASP A 185 -11.49 -9.75 -6.19
CA ASP A 185 -12.79 -10.20 -5.68
C ASP A 185 -13.58 -9.01 -5.09
N ARG A 186 -12.94 -8.18 -4.28
CA ARG A 186 -13.56 -7.00 -3.67
C ARG A 186 -13.95 -5.97 -4.72
N HIS A 187 -13.12 -5.74 -5.74
CA HIS A 187 -13.41 -4.87 -6.87
C HIS A 187 -14.67 -5.32 -7.62
N TYR A 188 -14.70 -6.57 -8.06
CA TYR A 188 -15.80 -7.08 -8.90
C TYR A 188 -17.13 -7.20 -8.14
N ASN A 189 -17.08 -7.45 -6.85
CA ASN A 189 -18.27 -7.52 -5.99
C ASN A 189 -18.75 -6.17 -5.46
N ASN A 190 -18.02 -5.07 -5.73
CA ASN A 190 -18.44 -3.72 -5.33
C ASN A 190 -19.11 -2.97 -6.49
N SER A 191 -20.45 -2.86 -6.44
CA SER A 191 -21.22 -2.09 -7.43
C SER A 191 -20.96 -0.57 -7.39
N GLY A 192 -20.30 -0.07 -6.37
CA GLY A 192 -19.90 1.34 -6.22
C GLY A 192 -19.08 1.86 -7.39
N ARG A 193 -18.34 0.98 -8.09
CA ARG A 193 -17.56 1.33 -9.29
C ARG A 193 -18.40 1.93 -10.44
N ASN A 194 -19.70 1.67 -10.43
CA ASN A 194 -20.64 2.25 -11.41
C ASN A 194 -21.21 3.61 -10.96
N ASN A 195 -21.00 3.98 -9.69
CA ASN A 195 -21.65 5.13 -9.06
C ASN A 195 -20.65 6.24 -8.74
N TYR A 196 -19.46 5.90 -8.24
CA TYR A 196 -18.47 6.86 -7.76
C TYR A 196 -17.11 6.61 -8.39
N SER A 197 -16.40 7.69 -8.71
CA SER A 197 -14.98 7.62 -9.08
C SER A 197 -14.11 7.39 -7.83
N VAL A 198 -12.87 6.94 -8.03
CA VAL A 198 -11.94 6.74 -6.93
C VAL A 198 -11.54 8.07 -6.27
N ALA A 199 -11.41 9.16 -7.03
CA ALA A 199 -11.15 10.49 -6.49
C ALA A 199 -12.32 11.00 -5.62
N ALA A 200 -13.57 10.86 -6.08
CA ALA A 200 -14.73 11.23 -5.29
C ALA A 200 -14.89 10.35 -4.04
N SER A 201 -14.58 9.05 -4.15
CA SER A 201 -14.59 8.12 -3.02
C SER A 201 -13.51 8.46 -1.98
N SER A 202 -12.37 8.99 -2.42
CA SER A 202 -11.31 9.50 -1.54
C SER A 202 -11.79 10.67 -0.68
N PHE A 203 -12.46 11.64 -1.29
CA PHE A 203 -13.05 12.78 -0.59
C PHE A 203 -14.06 12.34 0.46
N ASP A 204 -14.89 11.36 0.13
CA ASP A 204 -15.96 10.85 0.99
C ASP A 204 -15.49 9.90 2.10
N THR A 205 -14.19 9.62 2.22
CA THR A 205 -13.65 8.71 3.25
C THR A 205 -14.04 9.16 4.67
N TRP A 206 -14.03 10.46 4.94
CA TRP A 206 -14.45 11.01 6.24
C TRP A 206 -15.92 10.79 6.59
N LEU A 207 -16.81 10.59 5.59
CA LEU A 207 -18.23 10.38 5.83
C LEU A 207 -18.53 8.95 6.31
N ASP A 208 -17.90 7.97 5.71
CA ASP A 208 -18.21 6.55 5.91
C ASP A 208 -17.10 5.77 6.62
N GLY A 209 -15.89 6.33 6.71
CA GLY A 209 -14.72 5.60 7.17
C GLY A 209 -14.48 4.35 6.32
N TYR A 210 -14.15 3.24 6.98
CA TYR A 210 -13.88 1.96 6.33
C TYR A 210 -15.14 1.15 5.98
N THR A 211 -16.29 1.47 6.59
CA THR A 211 -17.55 0.76 6.37
C THR A 211 -18.56 1.72 5.76
N PRO A 212 -18.82 1.64 4.43
CA PRO A 212 -19.80 2.51 3.80
C PRO A 212 -21.19 2.38 4.46
N GLY A 213 -21.80 3.50 4.81
CA GLY A 213 -23.15 3.53 5.36
C GLY A 213 -24.21 3.04 4.37
N VAL A 214 -23.92 3.15 3.07
CA VAL A 214 -24.75 2.63 1.98
C VAL A 214 -23.94 1.66 1.13
N LYS A 215 -24.34 0.40 1.11
CA LYS A 215 -23.69 -0.64 0.32
C LYS A 215 -23.66 -0.26 -1.18
N GLY A 216 -22.52 -0.37 -1.81
CA GLY A 216 -22.33 -0.08 -3.23
C GLY A 216 -22.44 1.41 -3.59
N ARG A 217 -22.38 2.34 -2.63
CA ARG A 217 -22.38 3.78 -2.90
C ARG A 217 -21.08 4.22 -3.54
N LYS A 218 -19.95 3.86 -2.94
CA LYS A 218 -18.61 4.26 -3.35
C LYS A 218 -17.67 3.08 -3.52
N VAL A 219 -16.52 3.33 -4.11
CA VAL A 219 -15.44 2.35 -4.26
C VAL A 219 -14.47 2.40 -3.08
N SER A 220 -13.62 1.38 -2.98
CA SER A 220 -12.50 1.36 -2.05
C SER A 220 -11.33 2.11 -2.64
N ILE A 221 -10.83 3.13 -1.97
CA ILE A 221 -9.63 3.87 -2.38
C ILE A 221 -8.37 3.00 -2.37
N TYR A 222 -8.37 1.96 -1.53
CA TYR A 222 -7.32 0.94 -1.47
C TYR A 222 -7.31 0.09 -2.74
N ILE A 223 -8.45 -0.49 -3.10
CA ILE A 223 -8.56 -1.48 -4.19
C ILE A 223 -8.51 -0.81 -5.55
N GLU A 224 -9.36 0.18 -5.82
CA GLU A 224 -9.33 0.90 -7.10
C GLU A 224 -8.04 1.71 -7.26
N GLY A 225 -7.48 2.21 -6.16
CA GLY A 225 -6.18 2.86 -6.18
C GLY A 225 -5.04 1.90 -6.48
N LEU A 226 -5.07 0.66 -5.94
CA LEU A 226 -4.15 -0.41 -6.31
C LEU A 226 -4.23 -0.73 -7.81
N ILE A 227 -5.44 -0.91 -8.35
CA ILE A 227 -5.62 -1.19 -9.78
C ILE A 227 -5.10 -0.03 -10.63
N ALA A 228 -5.39 1.21 -10.25
CA ALA A 228 -4.89 2.39 -10.93
C ALA A 228 -3.34 2.45 -10.89
N ALA A 229 -2.72 2.12 -9.75
CA ALA A 229 -1.27 2.05 -9.60
C ALA A 229 -0.64 0.97 -10.49
N LEU A 230 -1.23 -0.24 -10.50
CA LEU A 230 -0.79 -1.33 -11.39
C LEU A 230 -0.85 -0.93 -12.87
N VAL A 231 -1.96 -0.31 -13.30
CA VAL A 231 -2.12 0.17 -14.68
C VAL A 231 -1.06 1.23 -15.02
N ALA A 232 -0.82 2.18 -14.12
CA ALA A 232 0.20 3.21 -14.32
C ALA A 232 1.62 2.62 -14.39
N ASP A 233 1.95 1.68 -13.48
CA ASP A 233 3.26 1.03 -13.44
C ASP A 233 3.55 0.25 -14.73
N VAL A 234 2.59 -0.56 -15.19
CA VAL A 234 2.72 -1.31 -16.45
C VAL A 234 2.77 -0.40 -17.67
N ALA A 235 1.99 0.68 -17.69
CA ALA A 235 2.04 1.65 -18.78
C ALA A 235 3.41 2.37 -18.87
N LEU A 236 4.01 2.72 -17.73
CA LEU A 236 5.36 3.28 -17.67
C LEU A 236 6.40 2.27 -18.20
N LEU A 237 6.34 1.03 -17.73
CA LEU A 237 7.23 -0.06 -18.18
C LEU A 237 7.15 -0.26 -19.70
N GLU A 238 5.94 -0.38 -20.24
CA GLU A 238 5.72 -0.58 -21.67
C GLU A 238 6.28 0.60 -22.50
N ASN A 239 5.88 1.83 -22.16
CA ASN A 239 6.24 3.01 -22.94
C ASN A 239 7.73 3.42 -22.78
N SER A 240 8.45 2.86 -21.83
CA SER A 240 9.88 3.07 -21.62
C SER A 240 10.74 1.86 -21.99
N SER A 241 10.17 0.82 -22.58
CA SER A 241 10.86 -0.45 -22.83
C SER A 241 11.47 -1.08 -21.58
N GLY A 242 10.81 -0.93 -20.43
CA GLY A 242 11.22 -1.48 -19.15
C GLY A 242 12.13 -0.58 -18.31
N LEU A 243 12.44 0.64 -18.76
CA LEU A 243 13.38 1.52 -18.05
C LEU A 243 12.75 2.32 -16.90
N LEU A 244 11.44 2.61 -16.98
CA LEU A 244 10.72 3.43 -16.01
C LEU A 244 9.57 2.64 -15.40
N ARG A 245 9.36 2.85 -14.10
CA ARG A 245 8.29 2.28 -13.31
C ARG A 245 7.69 3.35 -12.38
N LEU A 246 6.63 2.99 -11.70
CA LEU A 246 6.03 3.82 -10.67
C LEU A 246 7.02 4.16 -9.53
N ASP A 247 8.07 3.34 -9.33
CA ASP A 247 9.18 3.59 -8.40
C ASP A 247 9.81 4.98 -8.64
N GLN A 248 10.12 5.33 -9.89
CA GLN A 248 10.72 6.62 -10.22
C GLN A 248 9.72 7.78 -10.02
N VAL A 249 8.43 7.54 -10.22
CA VAL A 249 7.38 8.52 -9.93
C VAL A 249 7.34 8.81 -8.42
N MET A 250 7.30 7.77 -7.59
CA MET A 250 7.26 7.91 -6.14
C MET A 250 8.53 8.59 -5.59
N ARG A 251 9.70 8.26 -6.15
CA ARG A 251 10.95 8.96 -5.82
C ARG A 251 10.88 10.45 -6.15
N LYS A 252 10.37 10.82 -7.33
CA LYS A 252 10.19 12.23 -7.69
C LYS A 252 9.16 12.92 -6.81
N MET A 253 8.05 12.24 -6.47
CA MET A 253 7.07 12.75 -5.52
C MET A 253 7.73 13.06 -4.16
N TYR A 254 8.56 12.14 -3.65
CA TYR A 254 9.30 12.34 -2.40
C TYR A 254 10.23 13.56 -2.47
N GLN A 255 10.99 13.69 -3.54
CA GLN A 255 11.89 14.82 -3.75
C GLN A 255 11.15 16.15 -3.87
N SER A 256 10.09 16.19 -4.69
CA SER A 256 9.39 17.43 -5.05
C SER A 256 8.36 17.89 -4.01
N SER A 257 7.92 17.01 -3.09
CA SER A 257 6.94 17.36 -2.06
C SER A 257 7.56 17.45 -0.67
N TYR A 258 8.16 16.36 -0.19
CA TYR A 258 8.69 16.30 1.17
C TYR A 258 9.98 17.11 1.33
N LEU A 259 10.99 16.88 0.49
CA LEU A 259 12.27 17.56 0.62
C LEU A 259 12.14 19.07 0.35
N ASP A 260 11.18 19.48 -0.47
CA ASP A 260 10.82 20.88 -0.69
C ASP A 260 9.87 21.44 0.38
N GLY A 261 9.32 20.62 1.26
CA GLY A 261 8.44 21.04 2.37
C GLY A 261 7.10 21.62 1.94
N LYS A 262 6.53 21.18 0.79
CA LYS A 262 5.36 21.81 0.15
C LYS A 262 4.10 20.94 0.10
N GLY A 263 4.22 19.62 0.35
CA GLY A 263 3.18 18.67 0.01
C GLY A 263 2.96 18.55 -1.51
N TYR A 264 2.02 17.68 -1.93
CA TYR A 264 1.70 17.48 -3.33
C TYR A 264 0.22 17.71 -3.62
N ASP A 265 -0.11 17.96 -4.89
CA ASP A 265 -1.45 17.91 -5.44
C ASP A 265 -1.51 16.94 -6.63
N GLU A 266 -2.70 16.73 -7.16
CA GLU A 266 -2.90 15.86 -8.31
C GLU A 266 -2.13 16.34 -9.55
N ALA A 267 -2.01 17.66 -9.73
CA ALA A 267 -1.28 18.24 -10.84
C ALA A 267 0.19 17.80 -10.83
N LEU A 268 0.85 17.86 -9.66
CA LEU A 268 2.24 17.39 -9.54
C LEU A 268 2.39 15.91 -9.89
N TYR A 269 1.50 15.04 -9.39
CA TYR A 269 1.53 13.62 -9.72
C TYR A 269 1.34 13.38 -11.22
N LYS A 270 0.37 14.05 -11.81
CA LYS A 270 0.07 14.00 -13.24
C LYS A 270 1.23 14.49 -14.10
N ASP A 271 1.82 15.64 -13.76
CA ASP A 271 2.96 16.23 -14.46
C ASP A 271 4.19 15.30 -14.44
N ILE A 272 4.44 14.64 -13.29
CA ILE A 272 5.52 13.65 -13.18
C ILE A 272 5.27 12.48 -14.12
N LEU A 273 4.04 11.93 -14.15
CA LEU A 273 3.69 10.83 -15.05
C LEU A 273 3.83 11.23 -16.52
N GLN A 274 3.33 12.40 -16.91
CA GLN A 274 3.43 12.94 -18.28
C GLN A 274 4.89 13.18 -18.69
N GLY A 275 5.70 13.69 -17.78
CA GLY A 275 7.12 13.96 -18.03
C GLY A 275 8.00 12.70 -18.15
N MET A 276 7.47 11.53 -17.75
CA MET A 276 8.24 10.28 -17.79
C MET A 276 8.03 9.45 -19.05
N SER A 277 6.85 9.54 -19.70
CA SER A 277 6.57 8.70 -20.86
C SER A 277 5.54 9.33 -21.79
N ALA A 278 5.50 8.83 -23.05
CA ALA A 278 4.51 9.24 -24.05
C ALA A 278 3.11 8.62 -23.82
N TRP A 279 2.84 8.05 -22.63
CA TRP A 279 1.55 7.47 -22.30
C TRP A 279 0.43 8.51 -22.23
N GLN A 280 -0.80 8.11 -22.54
CA GLN A 280 -1.97 8.99 -22.52
C GLN A 280 -2.48 9.23 -21.09
N VAL A 281 -1.71 9.92 -20.29
CA VAL A 281 -1.98 10.19 -18.87
C VAL A 281 -3.32 10.90 -18.67
N ASP A 282 -3.69 11.84 -19.57
CA ASP A 282 -4.99 12.55 -19.48
C ASP A 282 -6.19 11.61 -19.59
N VAL A 283 -6.10 10.59 -20.44
CA VAL A 283 -7.16 9.59 -20.62
C VAL A 283 -7.26 8.72 -19.37
N TYR A 284 -6.13 8.29 -18.83
CA TYR A 284 -6.09 7.54 -17.58
C TYR A 284 -6.76 8.31 -16.42
N PHE A 285 -6.44 9.59 -16.23
CA PHE A 285 -7.08 10.41 -15.20
C PHE A 285 -8.57 10.56 -15.43
N LYS A 286 -8.96 10.87 -16.66
CA LYS A 286 -10.37 11.04 -17.04
C LYS A 286 -11.18 9.77 -16.79
N ASP A 287 -10.66 8.61 -17.17
CA ASP A 287 -11.44 7.37 -17.22
C ASP A 287 -11.35 6.57 -15.92
N LEU A 288 -10.18 6.48 -15.27
CA LEU A 288 -9.99 5.68 -14.06
C LEU A 288 -10.06 6.52 -12.78
N ILE A 289 -9.43 7.70 -12.76
CA ILE A 289 -9.34 8.47 -11.51
C ILE A 289 -10.62 9.27 -11.26
N HIS A 290 -11.10 10.01 -12.27
CA HIS A 290 -12.30 10.85 -12.17
C HIS A 290 -13.54 10.22 -12.82
N GLY A 291 -13.35 9.19 -13.64
CA GLY A 291 -14.42 8.45 -14.30
C GLY A 291 -15.05 7.38 -13.41
N LYS A 292 -16.15 6.83 -13.93
CA LYS A 292 -16.80 5.62 -13.41
C LYS A 292 -16.60 4.51 -14.43
N GLY A 293 -15.36 4.34 -14.85
CA GLY A 293 -15.03 3.72 -16.11
C GLY A 293 -15.12 2.20 -16.13
N ASN A 294 -14.92 1.69 -17.32
CA ASN A 294 -14.69 0.27 -17.56
C ASN A 294 -13.25 -0.07 -17.17
N TRP A 295 -13.03 -0.45 -15.93
CA TRP A 295 -11.73 -0.82 -15.37
C TRP A 295 -11.07 -1.97 -16.15
N ASP A 296 -11.86 -2.90 -16.68
CA ASP A 296 -11.35 -4.05 -17.46
C ASP A 296 -10.64 -3.62 -18.73
N ALA A 297 -11.04 -2.50 -19.35
CA ALA A 297 -10.38 -1.97 -20.54
C ALA A 297 -8.92 -1.55 -20.27
N TYR A 298 -8.53 -1.38 -19.02
CA TYR A 298 -7.18 -1.00 -18.60
C TYR A 298 -6.48 -2.14 -17.85
N LEU A 299 -7.17 -2.78 -16.91
CA LEU A 299 -6.63 -3.85 -16.07
C LEU A 299 -6.23 -5.08 -16.90
N LEU A 300 -7.14 -5.57 -17.77
CA LEU A 300 -6.86 -6.79 -18.52
C LEU A 300 -5.66 -6.64 -19.48
N PRO A 301 -5.55 -5.55 -20.29
CA PRO A 301 -4.34 -5.32 -21.07
C PRO A 301 -3.06 -5.17 -20.23
N ALA A 302 -3.14 -4.53 -19.05
CA ALA A 302 -1.98 -4.40 -18.17
C ALA A 302 -1.50 -5.78 -17.67
N LEU A 303 -2.41 -6.65 -17.24
CA LEU A 303 -2.07 -8.02 -16.86
C LEU A 303 -1.50 -8.82 -18.05
N GLU A 304 -2.12 -8.72 -19.22
CA GLU A 304 -1.67 -9.42 -20.42
C GLU A 304 -0.24 -9.01 -20.81
N LYS A 305 0.12 -7.74 -20.69
CA LYS A 305 1.48 -7.26 -20.96
C LYS A 305 2.53 -7.83 -20.01
N LEU A 306 2.12 -8.18 -18.80
CA LEU A 306 2.95 -8.91 -17.85
C LEU A 306 2.93 -10.43 -18.07
N GLY A 307 2.27 -10.93 -19.13
CA GLY A 307 2.10 -12.37 -19.34
C GLY A 307 1.20 -13.04 -18.30
N LEU A 308 0.25 -12.27 -17.75
CA LEU A 308 -0.71 -12.73 -16.75
C LEU A 308 -2.12 -12.81 -17.34
N ALA A 309 -2.92 -13.75 -16.84
CA ALA A 309 -4.33 -13.84 -17.16
C ALA A 309 -5.19 -13.82 -15.88
N LEU A 310 -6.29 -13.09 -15.93
CA LEU A 310 -7.33 -13.05 -14.92
C LEU A 310 -8.46 -13.99 -15.32
N PHE A 311 -8.79 -14.92 -14.44
CA PHE A 311 -9.98 -15.78 -14.57
C PHE A 311 -10.99 -15.40 -13.49
N GLN A 312 -12.26 -15.44 -13.86
CA GLN A 312 -13.38 -15.16 -12.98
C GLN A 312 -14.35 -16.32 -12.98
N THR A 313 -14.82 -16.69 -11.81
CA THR A 313 -15.94 -17.63 -11.61
C THR A 313 -16.99 -16.93 -10.78
N THR A 314 -18.26 -17.27 -11.00
CA THR A 314 -19.37 -16.73 -10.21
C THR A 314 -20.07 -17.89 -9.52
N ASP A 315 -20.22 -17.81 -8.20
CA ASP A 315 -20.92 -18.81 -7.42
C ASP A 315 -22.45 -18.71 -7.54
N GLY A 316 -23.17 -19.63 -6.90
CA GLY A 316 -24.65 -19.68 -6.95
C GLY A 316 -25.33 -18.47 -6.28
N GLU A 317 -24.60 -17.66 -5.52
CA GLU A 317 -25.06 -16.43 -4.87
C GLU A 317 -24.69 -15.16 -5.69
N GLY A 318 -24.04 -15.34 -6.83
CA GLY A 318 -23.62 -14.26 -7.72
C GLY A 318 -22.31 -13.59 -7.27
N ILE A 319 -21.57 -14.19 -6.34
CA ILE A 319 -20.28 -13.67 -5.87
C ILE A 319 -19.17 -14.06 -6.86
N VAL A 320 -18.44 -13.06 -7.34
CA VAL A 320 -17.29 -13.24 -8.25
C VAL A 320 -16.07 -13.67 -7.43
N ARG A 321 -15.36 -14.66 -7.96
CA ARG A 321 -14.06 -15.11 -7.46
C ARG A 321 -13.03 -15.02 -8.58
N CYS A 322 -11.93 -14.40 -8.29
CA CYS A 322 -10.82 -14.15 -9.20
C CYS A 322 -9.67 -15.14 -8.98
N SER A 323 -8.96 -15.43 -10.04
CA SER A 323 -7.64 -16.06 -9.96
C SER A 323 -6.71 -15.47 -11.00
N ILE A 324 -5.44 -15.31 -10.67
CA ILE A 324 -4.41 -14.78 -11.55
C ILE A 324 -3.36 -15.85 -11.77
N VAL A 325 -3.04 -16.10 -13.03
CA VAL A 325 -2.05 -17.10 -13.43
C VAL A 325 -1.10 -16.53 -14.48
N LYS A 326 0.11 -17.08 -14.54
CA LYS A 326 1.02 -16.82 -15.67
C LYS A 326 0.49 -17.52 -16.92
N LEU A 327 0.57 -16.84 -18.06
CA LEU A 327 0.26 -17.45 -19.34
C LEU A 327 1.23 -18.60 -19.62
N ALA A 328 0.70 -19.74 -20.10
CA ALA A 328 1.51 -20.91 -20.43
C ALA A 328 2.52 -20.64 -21.56
N GLN A 329 2.20 -19.69 -22.43
CA GLN A 329 3.06 -19.25 -23.52
C GLN A 329 3.13 -17.71 -23.50
N SER A 330 4.13 -17.18 -22.82
CA SER A 330 4.42 -15.74 -22.81
C SER A 330 5.42 -15.39 -23.90
N THR A 331 5.24 -14.25 -24.56
CA THR A 331 6.22 -13.71 -25.51
C THR A 331 7.50 -13.27 -24.79
N PRO A 332 8.64 -13.17 -25.50
CA PRO A 332 9.87 -12.64 -24.90
C PRO A 332 9.69 -11.25 -24.26
N GLU A 333 8.81 -10.41 -24.84
CA GLU A 333 8.52 -9.08 -24.29
C GLU A 333 7.73 -9.17 -22.99
N GLN A 334 6.71 -10.00 -22.90
CA GLN A 334 5.95 -10.24 -21.67
C GLN A 334 6.86 -10.77 -20.56
N ILE A 335 7.75 -11.71 -20.87
CA ILE A 335 8.72 -12.23 -19.90
C ILE A 335 9.62 -11.10 -19.40
N ARG A 336 10.15 -10.27 -20.30
CA ARG A 336 11.00 -9.13 -19.96
C ARG A 336 10.27 -8.12 -19.08
N LEU A 337 9.05 -7.72 -19.45
CA LEU A 337 8.26 -6.76 -18.67
C LEU A 337 7.89 -7.32 -17.29
N PHE A 338 7.52 -8.60 -17.22
CA PHE A 338 7.28 -9.28 -15.95
C PHE A 338 8.54 -9.27 -15.06
N ASP A 339 9.70 -9.58 -15.62
CA ASP A 339 10.96 -9.59 -14.86
C ASP A 339 11.31 -8.19 -14.33
N TYR A 340 11.12 -7.14 -15.13
CA TYR A 340 11.32 -5.77 -14.67
C TYR A 340 10.28 -5.36 -13.61
N TRP A 341 9.03 -5.77 -13.76
CA TRP A 341 7.98 -5.48 -12.80
C TRP A 341 8.18 -6.23 -11.47
N ALA A 342 8.52 -7.51 -11.53
CA ALA A 342 8.56 -8.41 -10.38
C ALA A 342 9.86 -8.39 -9.56
N LYS A 343 10.93 -7.73 -10.03
CA LYS A 343 12.25 -7.73 -9.37
C LYS A 343 12.62 -6.33 -8.85
N CYS A 344 13.37 -6.30 -7.73
CA CYS A 344 14.08 -5.10 -7.29
C CYS A 344 15.30 -4.86 -8.19
N HIS A 345 15.42 -3.66 -8.74
CA HIS A 345 16.58 -3.26 -9.54
C HIS A 345 17.34 -2.12 -8.85
#